data_dfb05b153d3aa6427927b2de31048e5b
#
_entry.id   dfb05b153d3aa6427927b2de31048e5b
#
_cell.length_a   1.000
_cell.length_b   1.000
_cell.length_c   1.000
_cell.angle_alpha   90.00
_cell.angle_beta   90.00
_cell.angle_gamma   90.00
#
_symmetry.space_group_name_H-M   'P 1'
#
loop_
_entity.id
_entity.type
_entity.pdbx_description
1 polymer ?
#
loop_
_entity_poly.entity_id
_entity_poly.type
_entity_poly.pdbx_seq_one_letter_code
_entity_poly.pdbx_strand_id
1 'polypeptide(L)'
;AFTAAYGVFLGAMQALGDASLSMLKIVPVWERIRPILETLPEVDATKSYPGQLTGAIDISHVSFRYSADGPWILKDVSLKIKAGEFVALVGGSGSGKSTLMRLMLGFESPEMGSIYYDGQDLASLDLRMVRQQLGVVLQESRVLPADIFRNIVGSSSRTVQDAWDAAEKAGLADDVRAMPMQMHTIISEGGGTLSGGQRQRLMIARAIVHRPKILYLDEATSALDNKTQAIVTESMDKLQATRIVIAHRLSTIVNADRICYLEQGQLKEQGTFKELMEMDGL
;
A
#
# COMPACT_ATOMS: atom_id res chain seq x y z
N ALA A 1 62.68 29.93 -26.43
CA ALA A 1 62.64 28.46 -26.21
C ALA A 1 62.28 28.12 -24.75
N PHE A 2 62.98 28.70 -23.75
CA PHE A 2 62.73 28.37 -22.32
C PHE A 2 61.35 28.71 -21.83
N THR A 3 60.83 29.89 -22.12
CA THR A 3 59.47 30.35 -21.71
C THR A 3 58.35 29.48 -22.32
N ALA A 4 58.51 29.00 -23.53
CA ALA A 4 57.54 28.11 -24.18
C ALA A 4 57.57 26.71 -23.51
N ALA A 5 58.74 26.16 -23.18
CA ALA A 5 58.88 24.89 -22.49
C ALA A 5 58.31 24.96 -21.06
N TYR A 6 58.55 26.06 -20.35
CA TYR A 6 57.97 26.31 -19.03
C TYR A 6 56.45 26.41 -19.04
N GLY A 7 55.88 27.09 -20.06
CA GLY A 7 54.43 27.17 -20.24
C GLY A 7 53.77 25.80 -20.47
N VAL A 8 54.39 24.95 -21.30
CA VAL A 8 53.92 23.57 -21.53
C VAL A 8 53.99 22.74 -20.25
N PHE A 9 55.03 22.86 -19.48
CA PHE A 9 55.20 22.15 -18.20
C PHE A 9 54.11 22.57 -17.19
N LEU A 10 53.89 23.87 -17.02
CA LEU A 10 52.83 24.37 -16.13
C LEU A 10 51.44 23.88 -16.56
N GLY A 11 51.15 23.93 -17.87
CA GLY A 11 49.90 23.41 -18.41
C GLY A 11 49.69 21.91 -18.14
N ALA A 12 50.76 21.11 -18.29
CA ALA A 12 50.69 19.70 -17.95
C ALA A 12 50.50 19.43 -16.45
N MET A 13 51.10 20.22 -15.58
CA MET A 13 50.91 20.13 -14.14
C MET A 13 49.49 20.50 -13.72
N GLN A 14 48.92 21.57 -14.33
CA GLN A 14 47.52 21.96 -14.10
C GLN A 14 46.55 20.86 -14.58
N ALA A 15 46.77 20.31 -15.78
CA ALA A 15 45.93 19.23 -16.30
C ALA A 15 45.98 17.96 -15.40
N LEU A 16 47.13 17.66 -14.85
CA LEU A 16 47.31 16.54 -13.89
C LEU A 16 46.54 16.83 -12.58
N GLY A 17 46.60 18.06 -12.08
CA GLY A 17 45.85 18.50 -10.89
C GLY A 17 44.32 18.40 -11.12
N ASP A 18 43.83 18.90 -12.25
CA ASP A 18 42.41 18.84 -12.60
C ASP A 18 41.91 17.40 -12.80
N ALA A 19 42.73 16.55 -13.43
CA ALA A 19 42.42 15.13 -13.57
C ALA A 19 42.34 14.43 -12.18
N SER A 20 43.24 14.75 -11.28
CA SER A 20 43.25 14.19 -9.92
C SER A 20 42.03 14.64 -9.12
N LEU A 21 41.65 15.92 -9.20
CA LEU A 21 40.44 16.45 -8.58
C LEU A 21 39.19 15.82 -9.18
N SER A 22 39.16 15.59 -10.48
CA SER A 22 38.05 14.92 -11.15
C SER A 22 37.88 13.48 -10.72
N MET A 23 38.97 12.74 -10.51
CA MET A 23 38.93 11.39 -9.94
C MET A 23 38.36 11.37 -8.52
N LEU A 24 38.72 12.33 -7.68
CA LEU A 24 38.18 12.43 -6.32
C LEU A 24 36.67 12.66 -6.29
N LYS A 25 36.11 13.33 -7.30
CA LYS A 25 34.66 13.53 -7.44
C LYS A 25 33.89 12.25 -7.77
N ILE A 26 34.55 11.22 -8.29
CA ILE A 26 33.91 9.95 -8.61
C ILE A 26 33.55 9.16 -7.35
N VAL A 27 34.35 9.27 -6.28
CA VAL A 27 34.14 8.52 -5.04
C VAL A 27 32.74 8.78 -4.43
N PRO A 28 32.32 10.03 -4.19
CA PRO A 28 30.98 10.28 -3.62
C PRO A 28 29.85 9.86 -4.57
N VAL A 29 30.07 9.91 -5.88
CA VAL A 29 29.09 9.42 -6.86
C VAL A 29 28.98 7.90 -6.78
N TRP A 30 30.11 7.20 -6.71
CA TRP A 30 30.13 5.74 -6.53
C TRP A 30 29.45 5.31 -5.23
N GLU A 31 29.75 5.98 -4.11
CA GLU A 31 29.11 5.70 -2.81
C GLU A 31 27.60 5.88 -2.84
N ARG A 32 27.09 6.81 -3.65
CA ARG A 32 25.63 6.99 -3.84
C ARG A 32 24.99 5.94 -4.74
N ILE A 33 25.72 5.48 -5.77
CA ILE A 33 25.21 4.50 -6.75
C ILE A 33 25.32 3.09 -6.20
N ARG A 34 26.36 2.79 -5.43
CA ARG A 34 26.64 1.46 -4.89
C ARG A 34 25.46 0.81 -4.18
N PRO A 35 24.73 1.48 -3.25
CA PRO A 35 23.55 0.90 -2.61
C PRO A 35 22.46 0.50 -3.60
N ILE A 36 22.28 1.28 -4.69
CA ILE A 36 21.29 0.99 -5.74
C ILE A 36 21.70 -0.27 -6.52
N LEU A 37 22.98 -0.43 -6.83
CA LEU A 37 23.50 -1.59 -7.58
C LEU A 37 23.55 -2.87 -6.74
N GLU A 38 23.79 -2.75 -5.44
CA GLU A 38 23.90 -3.87 -4.50
C GLU A 38 22.53 -4.30 -3.94
N THR A 39 21.50 -3.45 -4.06
CA THR A 39 20.16 -3.79 -3.60
C THR A 39 19.57 -4.91 -4.46
N LEU A 40 19.21 -6.00 -3.82
CA LEU A 40 18.56 -7.12 -4.50
C LEU A 40 17.20 -6.66 -5.04
N PRO A 41 16.85 -7.02 -6.29
CA PRO A 41 15.52 -6.76 -6.81
C PRO A 41 14.46 -7.42 -5.92
N GLU A 42 13.34 -6.74 -5.68
CA GLU A 42 12.18 -7.31 -4.97
C GLU A 42 11.64 -8.57 -5.69
N VAL A 43 11.89 -8.63 -7.00
CA VAL A 43 11.51 -9.75 -7.86
C VAL A 43 12.65 -10.74 -7.94
N ASP A 44 12.48 -11.85 -7.27
CA ASP A 44 13.41 -12.98 -7.29
C ASP A 44 12.77 -14.15 -8.05
N ALA A 45 13.46 -14.66 -9.07
CA ALA A 45 13.02 -15.81 -9.88
C ALA A 45 12.90 -17.10 -9.05
N THR A 46 13.44 -17.14 -7.85
CA THR A 46 13.35 -18.27 -6.91
C THR A 46 12.05 -18.29 -6.10
N LYS A 47 11.27 -17.19 -6.12
CA LYS A 47 10.01 -17.07 -5.38
C LYS A 47 8.90 -17.88 -6.03
N SER A 48 8.07 -18.48 -5.18
CA SER A 48 6.97 -19.35 -5.62
C SER A 48 5.77 -18.53 -6.12
N TYR A 49 5.07 -19.08 -7.11
CA TYR A 49 3.77 -18.56 -7.55
C TYR A 49 2.70 -18.86 -6.48
N PRO A 50 1.95 -17.85 -6.00
CA PRO A 50 0.97 -18.05 -4.90
C PRO A 50 -0.27 -18.87 -5.31
N GLY A 51 -0.51 -19.13 -6.60
CA GLY A 51 -1.78 -19.63 -7.08
C GLY A 51 -2.89 -18.57 -6.99
N GLN A 52 -4.15 -19.03 -7.04
CA GLN A 52 -5.30 -18.18 -6.76
C GLN A 52 -5.55 -18.14 -5.25
N LEU A 53 -5.43 -16.94 -4.66
CA LEU A 53 -5.68 -16.77 -3.25
C LEU A 53 -7.18 -16.94 -2.93
N THR A 54 -7.48 -17.58 -1.81
CA THR A 54 -8.82 -17.67 -1.24
C THR A 54 -9.12 -16.51 -0.30
N GLY A 55 -8.07 -16.00 0.35
CA GLY A 55 -8.12 -14.81 1.19
C GLY A 55 -7.92 -15.06 2.68
N ALA A 56 -7.48 -16.26 3.11
CA ALA A 56 -7.10 -16.50 4.49
C ALA A 56 -5.71 -15.90 4.77
N ILE A 57 -5.54 -15.28 5.95
CA ILE A 57 -4.28 -14.67 6.38
C ILE A 57 -3.96 -15.16 7.79
N ASP A 58 -2.72 -15.60 8.02
CA ASP A 58 -2.23 -15.96 9.34
C ASP A 58 -0.97 -15.14 9.65
N ILE A 59 -1.03 -14.36 10.70
CA ILE A 59 0.08 -13.58 11.25
C ILE A 59 0.53 -14.32 12.50
N SER A 60 1.76 -14.83 12.50
CA SER A 60 2.27 -15.68 13.55
C SER A 60 3.48 -15.05 14.23
N HIS A 61 3.30 -14.64 15.49
CA HIS A 61 4.35 -14.12 16.37
C HIS A 61 5.20 -12.99 15.76
N VAL A 62 4.55 -12.09 15.01
CA VAL A 62 5.23 -11.03 14.26
C VAL A 62 5.71 -9.92 15.18
N SER A 63 7.03 -9.66 15.13
CA SER A 63 7.65 -8.49 15.76
C SER A 63 8.43 -7.69 14.70
N PHE A 64 8.35 -6.35 14.79
CA PHE A 64 8.94 -5.47 13.79
C PHE A 64 9.39 -4.13 14.36
N ARG A 65 10.51 -3.63 13.85
CA ARG A 65 11.04 -2.26 14.03
C ARG A 65 11.69 -1.77 12.74
N TYR A 66 11.68 -0.47 12.50
CA TYR A 66 12.23 0.13 11.28
C TYR A 66 13.77 0.21 11.26
N SER A 67 14.42 0.16 12.40
CA SER A 67 15.89 0.13 12.50
C SER A 67 16.31 -0.77 13.66
N ALA A 68 17.49 -1.39 13.52
CA ALA A 68 18.02 -2.34 14.51
C ALA A 68 18.11 -1.76 15.94
N ASP A 69 18.38 -0.46 16.05
CA ASP A 69 18.48 0.25 17.33
C ASP A 69 17.19 1.00 17.70
N GLY A 70 16.15 0.90 16.86
CA GLY A 70 14.89 1.62 17.05
C GLY A 70 13.93 0.90 18.01
N PRO A 71 12.87 1.60 18.45
CA PRO A 71 11.85 0.98 19.27
C PRO A 71 11.05 -0.05 18.49
N TRP A 72 10.62 -1.09 19.16
CA TRP A 72 9.68 -2.06 18.61
C TRP A 72 8.33 -1.39 18.30
N ILE A 73 7.92 -1.46 17.05
CA ILE A 73 6.62 -0.97 16.58
C ILE A 73 5.54 -2.03 16.73
N LEU A 74 5.89 -3.29 16.46
CA LEU A 74 5.04 -4.45 16.71
C LEU A 74 5.79 -5.44 17.59
N LYS A 75 5.07 -6.08 18.52
CA LYS A 75 5.62 -6.97 19.55
C LYS A 75 4.74 -8.20 19.65
N ASP A 76 5.22 -9.32 19.11
CA ASP A 76 4.58 -10.62 19.20
C ASP A 76 3.09 -10.63 18.79
N VAL A 77 2.80 -10.02 17.63
CA VAL A 77 1.43 -9.95 17.12
C VAL A 77 1.07 -11.27 16.44
N SER A 78 -0.01 -11.89 16.89
CA SER A 78 -0.59 -13.11 16.29
C SER A 78 -2.06 -12.88 15.98
N LEU A 79 -2.47 -13.10 14.71
CA LEU A 79 -3.83 -12.86 14.24
C LEU A 79 -4.15 -13.77 13.06
N LYS A 80 -5.22 -14.54 13.14
CA LYS A 80 -5.73 -15.37 12.04
C LYS A 80 -7.00 -14.76 11.47
N ILE A 81 -7.02 -14.51 10.17
CA ILE A 81 -8.16 -13.95 9.44
C ILE A 81 -8.67 -15.02 8.47
N LYS A 82 -9.96 -15.30 8.52
CA LYS A 82 -10.60 -16.28 7.64
C LYS A 82 -10.88 -15.67 6.26
N ALA A 83 -10.91 -16.52 5.22
CA ALA A 83 -11.33 -16.09 3.90
C ALA A 83 -12.75 -15.48 3.95
N GLY A 84 -12.92 -14.31 3.37
CA GLY A 84 -14.18 -13.55 3.35
C GLY A 84 -14.51 -12.79 4.63
N GLU A 85 -13.68 -12.87 5.68
CA GLU A 85 -13.92 -12.19 6.94
C GLU A 85 -13.68 -10.68 6.83
N PHE A 86 -14.52 -9.87 7.47
CA PHE A 86 -14.33 -8.44 7.62
C PHE A 86 -13.72 -8.13 8.99
N VAL A 87 -12.46 -7.75 9.01
CA VAL A 87 -11.70 -7.40 10.21
C VAL A 87 -11.44 -5.90 10.27
N ALA A 88 -11.83 -5.27 11.38
CA ALA A 88 -11.51 -3.89 11.69
C ALA A 88 -10.29 -3.82 12.63
N LEU A 89 -9.23 -3.14 12.21
CA LEU A 89 -8.08 -2.81 13.04
C LEU A 89 -8.33 -1.45 13.69
N VAL A 90 -8.38 -1.42 15.02
CA VAL A 90 -8.62 -0.21 15.81
C VAL A 90 -7.49 0.02 16.82
N GLY A 91 -7.37 1.25 17.32
CA GLY A 91 -6.34 1.64 18.29
C GLY A 91 -5.88 3.07 18.10
N GLY A 92 -5.17 3.62 19.05
CA GLY A 92 -4.64 4.98 19.03
C GLY A 92 -3.66 5.24 17.87
N SER A 93 -3.37 6.51 17.60
CA SER A 93 -2.30 6.87 16.66
C SER A 93 -0.96 6.29 17.14
N GLY A 94 -0.16 5.77 16.23
CA GLY A 94 1.13 5.14 16.57
C GLY A 94 1.03 3.74 17.19
N SER A 95 -0.16 3.12 17.30
CA SER A 95 -0.29 1.76 17.84
C SER A 95 0.25 0.63 16.96
N GLY A 96 0.65 0.93 15.70
CA GLY A 96 1.24 -0.05 14.78
C GLY A 96 0.32 -0.56 13.68
N LYS A 97 -0.94 -0.09 13.56
CA LYS A 97 -1.93 -0.56 12.55
C LYS A 97 -1.44 -0.45 11.11
N SER A 98 -0.98 0.72 10.70
CA SER A 98 -0.47 0.93 9.33
C SER A 98 0.83 0.16 9.09
N THR A 99 1.67 -0.03 10.12
CA THR A 99 2.86 -0.89 10.04
C THR A 99 2.48 -2.35 9.84
N LEU A 100 1.48 -2.85 10.59
CA LEU A 100 0.97 -4.21 10.41
C LEU A 100 0.42 -4.42 9.00
N MET A 101 -0.34 -3.43 8.48
CA MET A 101 -0.83 -3.46 7.10
C MET A 101 0.32 -3.47 6.07
N ARG A 102 1.38 -2.68 6.27
CA ARG A 102 2.57 -2.67 5.38
C ARG A 102 3.27 -4.02 5.36
N LEU A 103 3.38 -4.69 6.50
CA LEU A 103 3.94 -6.05 6.60
C LEU A 103 3.07 -7.07 5.85
N MET A 104 1.75 -7.02 6.01
CA MET A 104 0.82 -7.87 5.25
C MET A 104 0.91 -7.64 3.73
N LEU A 105 1.14 -6.40 3.29
CA LEU A 105 1.34 -6.06 1.87
C LEU A 105 2.74 -6.43 1.34
N GLY A 106 3.63 -6.92 2.21
CA GLY A 106 5.01 -7.25 1.87
C GLY A 106 5.86 -6.03 1.50
N PHE A 107 5.51 -4.81 1.97
CA PHE A 107 6.37 -3.62 1.84
C PHE A 107 7.52 -3.64 2.84
N GLU A 108 7.35 -4.36 3.93
CA GLU A 108 8.35 -4.61 4.96
C GLU A 108 8.39 -6.11 5.27
N SER A 109 9.50 -6.59 5.80
CA SER A 109 9.63 -7.97 6.28
C SER A 109 9.70 -7.97 7.81
N PRO A 110 8.98 -8.88 8.49
CA PRO A 110 9.04 -8.97 9.94
C PRO A 110 10.46 -9.36 10.40
N GLU A 111 10.92 -8.83 11.53
CA GLU A 111 12.20 -9.23 12.12
C GLU A 111 12.08 -10.59 12.83
N MET A 112 10.91 -10.87 13.39
CA MET A 112 10.55 -12.15 13.99
C MET A 112 9.15 -12.56 13.61
N GLY A 113 8.91 -13.88 13.52
CA GLY A 113 7.63 -14.43 13.11
C GLY A 113 7.45 -14.47 11.60
N SER A 114 6.25 -14.80 11.13
CA SER A 114 5.93 -14.97 9.71
C SER A 114 4.48 -14.57 9.40
N ILE A 115 4.22 -14.22 8.15
CA ILE A 115 2.89 -13.93 7.63
C ILE A 115 2.59 -14.93 6.52
N TYR A 116 1.43 -15.56 6.58
CA TYR A 116 1.00 -16.58 5.62
C TYR A 116 -0.26 -16.12 4.89
N TYR A 117 -0.29 -16.38 3.59
CA TYR A 117 -1.49 -16.27 2.74
C TYR A 117 -1.91 -17.68 2.33
N ASP A 118 -3.11 -18.09 2.72
CA ASP A 118 -3.63 -19.44 2.46
C ASP A 118 -2.64 -20.55 2.89
N GLY A 119 -1.94 -20.34 4.02
CA GLY A 119 -0.95 -21.25 4.56
C GLY A 119 0.43 -21.22 3.91
N GLN A 120 0.65 -20.34 2.91
CA GLN A 120 1.93 -20.14 2.24
C GLN A 120 2.66 -18.94 2.85
N ASP A 121 3.94 -19.11 3.22
CA ASP A 121 4.75 -18.02 3.78
C ASP A 121 4.95 -16.90 2.75
N LEU A 122 4.49 -15.69 3.08
CA LEU A 122 4.60 -14.50 2.23
C LEU A 122 6.05 -14.22 1.81
N ALA A 123 7.02 -14.51 2.68
CA ALA A 123 8.44 -14.35 2.39
C ALA A 123 8.92 -15.26 1.24
N SER A 124 8.24 -16.39 0.98
CA SER A 124 8.55 -17.33 -0.10
C SER A 124 7.84 -17.05 -1.42
N LEU A 125 6.84 -16.16 -1.43
CA LEU A 125 5.97 -15.90 -2.58
C LEU A 125 6.50 -14.77 -3.48
N ASP A 126 6.16 -14.82 -4.77
CA ASP A 126 6.31 -13.67 -5.67
C ASP A 126 5.29 -12.59 -5.28
N LEU A 127 5.77 -11.54 -4.62
CA LEU A 127 4.94 -10.44 -4.11
C LEU A 127 4.17 -9.69 -5.21
N ARG A 128 4.67 -9.67 -6.45
CA ARG A 128 3.93 -9.07 -7.58
C ARG A 128 2.65 -9.84 -7.85
N MET A 129 2.76 -11.17 -7.89
CA MET A 129 1.62 -12.06 -8.13
C MET A 129 0.63 -12.07 -6.97
N VAL A 130 1.14 -11.93 -5.73
CA VAL A 130 0.28 -11.71 -4.56
C VAL A 130 -0.46 -10.39 -4.70
N ARG A 131 0.26 -9.26 -4.90
CA ARG A 131 -0.33 -7.91 -4.96
C ARG A 131 -1.33 -7.72 -6.11
N GLN A 132 -1.20 -8.45 -7.22
CA GLN A 132 -2.18 -8.45 -8.31
C GLN A 132 -3.56 -8.98 -7.88
N GLN A 133 -3.62 -9.77 -6.81
CA GLN A 133 -4.85 -10.33 -6.25
C GLN A 133 -5.38 -9.54 -5.06
N LEU A 134 -4.67 -8.47 -4.65
CA LEU A 134 -5.06 -7.58 -3.57
C LEU A 134 -5.68 -6.30 -4.12
N GLY A 135 -6.69 -5.78 -3.43
CA GLY A 135 -7.16 -4.42 -3.59
C GLY A 135 -6.68 -3.57 -2.41
N VAL A 136 -6.08 -2.43 -2.70
CA VAL A 136 -5.45 -1.62 -1.65
C VAL A 136 -5.85 -0.15 -1.79
N VAL A 137 -6.34 0.46 -0.70
CA VAL A 137 -6.52 1.90 -0.56
C VAL A 137 -5.78 2.34 0.68
N LEU A 138 -4.66 3.04 0.51
CA LEU A 138 -3.86 3.59 1.60
C LEU A 138 -4.27 5.04 1.88
N GLN A 139 -4.04 5.52 3.10
CA GLN A 139 -4.35 6.87 3.56
C GLN A 139 -3.78 7.96 2.62
N GLU A 140 -2.55 7.79 2.13
CA GLU A 140 -1.88 8.72 1.22
C GLU A 140 -1.96 8.31 -0.26
N SER A 141 -3.02 7.58 -0.64
CA SER A 141 -3.19 7.17 -2.04
C SER A 141 -3.31 8.39 -2.97
N ARG A 142 -2.50 8.40 -4.04
CA ARG A 142 -2.47 9.50 -5.01
C ARG A 142 -3.09 9.08 -6.33
N VAL A 143 -3.76 10.04 -6.97
CA VAL A 143 -4.18 9.90 -8.36
C VAL A 143 -2.98 10.09 -9.28
N LEU A 144 -2.96 9.34 -10.37
CA LEU A 144 -1.94 9.47 -11.41
C LEU A 144 -2.31 10.63 -12.36
N PRO A 145 -1.34 11.36 -12.90
CA PRO A 145 -1.57 12.36 -13.97
C PRO A 145 -1.90 11.62 -15.28
N ALA A 146 -3.13 11.09 -15.33
CA ALA A 146 -3.68 10.30 -16.44
C ALA A 146 -5.20 10.47 -16.48
N ASP A 147 -5.88 9.87 -17.46
CA ASP A 147 -7.35 9.84 -17.47
C ASP A 147 -7.94 8.97 -16.35
N ILE A 148 -9.25 9.11 -16.11
CA ILE A 148 -9.97 8.34 -15.08
C ILE A 148 -9.88 6.85 -15.37
N PHE A 149 -10.02 6.44 -16.64
CA PHE A 149 -9.90 5.05 -17.04
C PHE A 149 -8.56 4.44 -16.62
N ARG A 150 -7.44 5.07 -16.98
CA ARG A 150 -6.10 4.62 -16.58
C ARG A 150 -5.88 4.66 -15.07
N ASN A 151 -6.48 5.62 -14.40
CA ASN A 151 -6.46 5.66 -12.94
C ASN A 151 -7.16 4.47 -12.31
N ILE A 152 -8.26 3.97 -12.89
CA ILE A 152 -8.97 2.79 -12.39
C ILE A 152 -8.24 1.49 -12.74
N VAL A 153 -7.92 1.28 -14.03
CA VAL A 153 -7.41 -0.01 -14.51
C VAL A 153 -5.88 -0.18 -14.34
N GLY A 154 -5.15 0.93 -14.18
CA GLY A 154 -3.68 0.90 -14.11
C GLY A 154 -3.05 0.40 -15.41
N SER A 155 -2.09 -0.51 -15.28
CA SER A 155 -1.41 -1.17 -16.41
C SER A 155 -2.05 -2.49 -16.85
N SER A 156 -3.23 -2.83 -16.33
CA SER A 156 -3.91 -4.09 -16.64
C SER A 156 -4.61 -4.06 -18.00
N SER A 157 -5.01 -5.23 -18.49
CA SER A 157 -5.80 -5.42 -19.71
C SER A 157 -7.31 -5.29 -19.50
N ARG A 158 -7.76 -4.65 -18.42
CA ARG A 158 -9.18 -4.42 -18.13
C ARG A 158 -9.80 -3.47 -19.13
N THR A 159 -11.05 -3.72 -19.47
CA THR A 159 -11.80 -2.94 -20.44
C THR A 159 -12.40 -1.67 -19.86
N VAL A 160 -12.87 -0.76 -20.72
CA VAL A 160 -13.62 0.43 -20.30
C VAL A 160 -14.89 0.03 -19.56
N GLN A 161 -15.53 -1.09 -19.92
CA GLN A 161 -16.71 -1.60 -19.22
C GLN A 161 -16.37 -2.05 -17.79
N ASP A 162 -15.23 -2.75 -17.59
CA ASP A 162 -14.76 -3.10 -16.23
C ASP A 162 -14.54 -1.84 -15.38
N ALA A 163 -14.02 -0.76 -15.97
CA ALA A 163 -13.83 0.51 -15.29
C ALA A 163 -15.16 1.17 -14.90
N TRP A 164 -16.17 1.13 -15.78
CA TRP A 164 -17.53 1.61 -15.45
C TRP A 164 -18.16 0.79 -14.33
N ASP A 165 -18.07 -0.53 -14.38
CA ASP A 165 -18.61 -1.42 -13.34
C ASP A 165 -17.93 -1.13 -11.97
N ALA A 166 -16.62 -0.89 -11.97
CA ALA A 166 -15.90 -0.51 -10.77
C ALA A 166 -16.30 0.88 -10.26
N ALA A 167 -16.49 1.85 -11.16
CA ALA A 167 -16.94 3.20 -10.82
C ALA A 167 -18.37 3.18 -10.23
N GLU A 168 -19.28 2.36 -10.75
CA GLU A 168 -20.63 2.18 -10.19
C GLU A 168 -20.57 1.63 -8.77
N LYS A 169 -19.79 0.56 -8.55
CA LYS A 169 -19.59 -0.04 -7.22
C LYS A 169 -18.95 0.92 -6.21
N ALA A 170 -18.09 1.83 -6.68
CA ALA A 170 -17.48 2.86 -5.86
C ALA A 170 -18.35 4.11 -5.69
N GLY A 171 -19.56 4.15 -6.29
CA GLY A 171 -20.44 5.32 -6.27
C GLY A 171 -19.88 6.55 -7.01
N LEU A 172 -18.99 6.34 -7.98
CA LEU A 172 -18.31 7.40 -8.76
C LEU A 172 -18.94 7.60 -10.14
N ALA A 173 -19.74 6.65 -10.64
CA ALA A 173 -20.18 6.62 -12.03
C ALA A 173 -20.96 7.88 -12.45
N ASP A 174 -21.84 8.39 -11.61
CA ASP A 174 -22.65 9.58 -11.93
C ASP A 174 -21.78 10.84 -12.05
N ASP A 175 -20.79 11.00 -11.18
CA ASP A 175 -19.81 12.09 -11.28
C ASP A 175 -19.05 12.01 -12.61
N VAL A 176 -18.59 10.80 -12.98
CA VAL A 176 -17.84 10.60 -14.23
C VAL A 176 -18.74 10.83 -15.45
N ARG A 177 -20.00 10.40 -15.44
CA ARG A 177 -20.97 10.66 -16.53
C ARG A 177 -21.24 12.14 -16.73
N ALA A 178 -21.22 12.94 -15.66
CA ALA A 178 -21.40 14.39 -15.72
C ALA A 178 -20.16 15.14 -16.29
N MET A 179 -19.00 14.49 -16.41
CA MET A 179 -17.79 15.09 -16.97
C MET A 179 -17.82 15.09 -18.51
N PRO A 180 -17.36 16.15 -19.20
CA PRO A 180 -17.41 16.23 -20.67
C PRO A 180 -16.72 15.07 -21.41
N MET A 181 -15.58 14.56 -20.86
CA MET A 181 -14.82 13.46 -21.45
C MET A 181 -15.03 12.13 -20.71
N GLN A 182 -15.94 12.08 -19.73
CA GLN A 182 -16.29 10.89 -18.96
C GLN A 182 -15.03 10.12 -18.48
N MET A 183 -14.91 8.82 -18.77
CA MET A 183 -13.74 8.00 -18.40
C MET A 183 -12.40 8.50 -18.94
N HIS A 184 -12.43 9.29 -20.02
CA HIS A 184 -11.23 9.88 -20.63
C HIS A 184 -10.92 11.29 -20.11
N THR A 185 -11.61 11.75 -19.06
CA THR A 185 -11.29 13.00 -18.39
C THR A 185 -9.91 12.91 -17.77
N ILE A 186 -9.01 13.83 -18.18
CA ILE A 186 -7.62 13.88 -17.68
C ILE A 186 -7.62 14.50 -16.29
N ILE A 187 -6.95 13.84 -15.37
CA ILE A 187 -6.70 14.32 -14.01
C ILE A 187 -5.29 14.94 -14.00
N SER A 188 -5.21 16.21 -13.63
CA SER A 188 -3.92 16.90 -13.48
C SER A 188 -3.15 16.39 -12.25
N GLU A 189 -1.86 16.65 -12.22
CA GLU A 189 -0.99 16.35 -11.09
C GLU A 189 -1.56 16.98 -9.80
N GLY A 190 -1.64 16.20 -8.73
CA GLY A 190 -2.26 16.61 -7.47
C GLY A 190 -3.78 16.45 -7.40
N GLY A 191 -4.45 16.05 -8.50
CA GLY A 191 -5.90 15.72 -8.48
C GLY A 191 -6.81 16.92 -8.30
N GLY A 192 -6.37 18.15 -8.64
CA GLY A 192 -7.13 19.39 -8.45
C GLY A 192 -8.48 19.47 -9.17
N THR A 193 -8.72 18.58 -10.13
CA THR A 193 -9.99 18.46 -10.86
C THR A 193 -11.05 17.64 -10.13
N LEU A 194 -10.68 16.91 -9.08
CA LEU A 194 -11.58 16.05 -8.30
C LEU A 194 -11.72 16.56 -6.87
N SER A 195 -12.95 16.48 -6.32
CA SER A 195 -13.16 16.67 -4.89
C SER A 195 -12.48 15.56 -4.07
N GLY A 196 -12.32 15.78 -2.76
CA GLY A 196 -11.77 14.76 -1.85
C GLY A 196 -12.54 13.44 -1.90
N GLY A 197 -13.87 13.51 -1.88
CA GLY A 197 -14.75 12.34 -1.99
C GLY A 197 -14.67 11.64 -3.35
N GLN A 198 -14.57 12.39 -4.45
CA GLN A 198 -14.38 11.82 -5.79
C GLN A 198 -13.03 11.10 -5.91
N ARG A 199 -11.95 11.70 -5.38
CA ARG A 199 -10.63 11.02 -5.32
C ARG A 199 -10.69 9.72 -4.54
N GLN A 200 -11.34 9.74 -3.39
CA GLN A 200 -11.45 8.54 -2.55
C GLN A 200 -12.24 7.44 -3.26
N ARG A 201 -13.37 7.77 -3.91
CA ARG A 201 -14.14 6.81 -4.73
C ARG A 201 -13.35 6.29 -5.93
N LEU A 202 -12.51 7.12 -6.55
CA LEU A 202 -11.62 6.69 -7.62
C LEU A 202 -10.57 5.67 -7.13
N MET A 203 -10.01 5.88 -5.93
CA MET A 203 -9.09 4.91 -5.31
C MET A 203 -9.79 3.60 -4.97
N ILE A 204 -11.03 3.66 -4.50
CA ILE A 204 -11.85 2.47 -4.26
C ILE A 204 -12.12 1.74 -5.57
N ALA A 205 -12.54 2.43 -6.65
CA ALA A 205 -12.75 1.83 -7.96
C ALA A 205 -11.48 1.12 -8.47
N ARG A 206 -10.30 1.76 -8.33
CA ARG A 206 -8.99 1.16 -8.64
C ARG A 206 -8.73 -0.12 -7.84
N ALA A 207 -9.05 -0.12 -6.56
CA ALA A 207 -8.83 -1.26 -5.69
C ALA A 207 -9.71 -2.46 -6.05
N ILE A 208 -10.93 -2.23 -6.53
CA ILE A 208 -11.92 -3.30 -6.77
C ILE A 208 -12.04 -3.76 -8.23
N VAL A 209 -11.48 -3.02 -9.21
CA VAL A 209 -11.61 -3.34 -10.65
C VAL A 209 -11.09 -4.73 -11.01
N HIS A 210 -10.11 -5.24 -10.28
CA HIS A 210 -9.52 -6.57 -10.48
C HIS A 210 -10.30 -7.69 -9.77
N ARG A 211 -11.40 -7.36 -9.05
CA ARG A 211 -12.16 -8.30 -8.23
C ARG A 211 -11.26 -9.04 -7.25
N PRO A 212 -10.54 -8.31 -6.39
CA PRO A 212 -9.57 -8.89 -5.48
C PRO A 212 -10.21 -9.85 -4.49
N LYS A 213 -9.42 -10.81 -3.99
CA LYS A 213 -9.82 -11.73 -2.91
C LYS A 213 -9.58 -11.15 -1.53
N ILE A 214 -8.72 -10.16 -1.42
CA ILE A 214 -8.39 -9.47 -0.18
C ILE A 214 -8.38 -7.97 -0.44
N LEU A 215 -9.04 -7.21 0.42
CA LEU A 215 -9.10 -5.74 0.39
C LEU A 215 -8.44 -5.17 1.64
N TYR A 216 -7.50 -4.28 1.45
CA TYR A 216 -6.86 -3.48 2.48
C TYR A 216 -7.33 -2.03 2.37
N LEU A 217 -7.92 -1.50 3.41
CA LEU A 217 -8.52 -0.17 3.41
C LEU A 217 -8.01 0.63 4.62
N ASP A 218 -7.18 1.63 4.37
CA ASP A 218 -6.69 2.55 5.40
C ASP A 218 -7.45 3.87 5.26
N GLU A 219 -8.41 4.11 6.16
CA GLU A 219 -9.29 5.30 6.15
C GLU A 219 -10.02 5.57 4.83
N ALA A 220 -10.24 4.52 4.02
CA ALA A 220 -10.72 4.64 2.65
C ALA A 220 -12.10 5.29 2.49
N THR A 221 -12.87 5.49 3.56
CA THR A 221 -14.20 6.11 3.52
C THR A 221 -14.29 7.41 4.33
N SER A 222 -13.16 7.94 4.81
CA SER A 222 -13.14 9.10 5.72
C SER A 222 -13.70 10.41 5.10
N ALA A 223 -13.56 10.61 3.78
CA ALA A 223 -14.04 11.78 3.07
C ALA A 223 -15.41 11.55 2.38
N LEU A 224 -16.07 10.40 2.60
CA LEU A 224 -17.37 10.10 2.02
C LEU A 224 -18.51 10.57 2.93
N ASP A 225 -19.59 11.07 2.32
CA ASP A 225 -20.85 11.27 3.01
C ASP A 225 -21.53 9.92 3.32
N ASN A 226 -22.49 9.93 4.23
CA ASN A 226 -23.16 8.71 4.72
C ASN A 226 -23.86 7.92 3.61
N LYS A 227 -24.46 8.59 2.61
CA LYS A 227 -25.16 7.94 1.50
C LYS A 227 -24.18 7.21 0.60
N THR A 228 -23.11 7.87 0.21
CA THR A 228 -22.05 7.28 -0.63
C THR A 228 -21.32 6.17 0.12
N GLN A 229 -21.07 6.34 1.41
CA GLN A 229 -20.47 5.29 2.25
C GLN A 229 -21.33 4.01 2.27
N ALA A 230 -22.66 4.14 2.37
CA ALA A 230 -23.58 2.99 2.34
C ALA A 230 -23.48 2.23 0.99
N ILE A 231 -23.47 2.95 -0.15
CA ILE A 231 -23.31 2.35 -1.49
C ILE A 231 -22.00 1.56 -1.59
N VAL A 232 -20.89 2.17 -1.15
CA VAL A 232 -19.57 1.54 -1.18
C VAL A 232 -19.53 0.30 -0.29
N THR A 233 -20.06 0.37 0.93
CA THR A 233 -20.11 -0.75 1.87
C THR A 233 -20.93 -1.91 1.30
N GLU A 234 -22.14 -1.66 0.80
CA GLU A 234 -22.97 -2.69 0.16
C GLU A 234 -22.28 -3.34 -1.05
N SER A 235 -21.56 -2.55 -1.83
CA SER A 235 -20.80 -3.05 -2.98
C SER A 235 -19.62 -3.92 -2.56
N MET A 236 -18.92 -3.56 -1.48
CA MET A 236 -17.83 -4.35 -0.91
C MET A 236 -18.33 -5.66 -0.29
N ASP A 237 -19.50 -5.67 0.35
CA ASP A 237 -20.12 -6.88 0.89
C ASP A 237 -20.41 -7.90 -0.22
N LYS A 238 -20.86 -7.43 -1.40
CA LYS A 238 -21.11 -8.29 -2.56
C LYS A 238 -19.86 -8.88 -3.20
N LEU A 239 -18.66 -8.33 -2.93
CA LEU A 239 -17.41 -8.85 -3.49
C LEU A 239 -16.94 -10.16 -2.84
N GLN A 240 -17.50 -10.54 -1.69
CA GLN A 240 -17.08 -11.73 -0.92
C GLN A 240 -15.55 -11.82 -0.72
N ALA A 241 -14.89 -10.69 -0.60
CA ALA A 241 -13.45 -10.58 -0.36
C ALA A 241 -13.18 -10.45 1.14
N THR A 242 -12.06 -11.00 1.59
CA THR A 242 -11.53 -10.70 2.93
C THR A 242 -11.22 -9.22 3.03
N ARG A 243 -11.68 -8.54 4.07
CA ARG A 243 -11.50 -7.10 4.25
C ARG A 243 -10.75 -6.81 5.53
N ILE A 244 -9.66 -6.09 5.40
CA ILE A 244 -8.88 -5.57 6.53
C ILE A 244 -8.96 -4.05 6.48
N VAL A 245 -9.61 -3.45 7.46
CA VAL A 245 -9.89 -2.01 7.48
C VAL A 245 -9.29 -1.37 8.71
N ILE A 246 -8.43 -0.38 8.53
CA ILE A 246 -8.06 0.52 9.63
C ILE A 246 -9.21 1.50 9.80
N ALA A 247 -9.94 1.35 10.91
CA ALA A 247 -11.20 2.05 11.14
C ALA A 247 -11.05 3.13 12.21
N HIS A 248 -11.55 4.33 11.88
CA HIS A 248 -11.69 5.47 12.79
C HIS A 248 -13.15 5.89 12.99
N ARG A 249 -14.08 5.31 12.21
CA ARG A 249 -15.52 5.59 12.30
C ARG A 249 -16.24 4.44 12.97
N LEU A 250 -17.09 4.77 13.94
CA LEU A 250 -17.90 3.79 14.64
C LEU A 250 -18.77 2.95 13.70
N SER A 251 -19.34 3.56 12.66
CA SER A 251 -20.16 2.85 11.65
C SER A 251 -19.39 1.74 10.91
N THR A 252 -18.10 1.89 10.72
CA THR A 252 -17.24 0.85 10.11
C THR A 252 -16.95 -0.26 11.11
N ILE A 253 -16.71 0.10 12.37
CA ILE A 253 -16.37 -0.83 13.45
C ILE A 253 -17.54 -1.75 13.79
N VAL A 254 -18.75 -1.19 13.91
CA VAL A 254 -19.98 -1.92 14.26
C VAL A 254 -20.32 -3.01 13.23
N ASN A 255 -20.00 -2.78 11.95
CA ASN A 255 -20.31 -3.71 10.86
C ASN A 255 -19.22 -4.75 10.60
N ALA A 256 -18.11 -4.72 11.35
CA ALA A 256 -17.05 -5.72 11.21
C ALA A 256 -17.44 -7.05 11.88
N ASP A 257 -17.07 -8.17 11.22
CA ASP A 257 -17.26 -9.50 11.81
C ASP A 257 -16.37 -9.67 13.05
N ARG A 258 -15.19 -9.01 13.02
CA ARG A 258 -14.26 -8.99 14.16
C ARG A 258 -13.49 -7.67 14.21
N ILE A 259 -13.34 -7.18 15.41
CA ILE A 259 -12.54 -6.01 15.77
C ILE A 259 -11.26 -6.49 16.43
N CYS A 260 -10.14 -5.92 16.05
CA CYS A 260 -8.83 -6.18 16.61
C CYS A 260 -8.26 -4.88 17.18
N TYR A 261 -8.12 -4.79 18.49
CA TYR A 261 -7.59 -3.61 19.18
C TYR A 261 -6.07 -3.72 19.35
N LEU A 262 -5.36 -2.83 18.68
CA LEU A 262 -3.90 -2.70 18.80
C LEU A 262 -3.55 -1.55 19.73
N GLU A 263 -2.70 -1.83 20.71
CA GLU A 263 -2.14 -0.85 21.62
C GLU A 263 -0.64 -1.11 21.85
N GLN A 264 0.17 -0.06 21.71
CA GLN A 264 1.63 -0.12 21.91
C GLN A 264 2.32 -1.28 21.17
N GLY A 265 1.85 -1.57 19.95
CA GLY A 265 2.39 -2.62 19.10
C GLY A 265 1.94 -4.04 19.44
N GLN A 266 0.96 -4.22 20.28
CA GLN A 266 0.43 -5.52 20.70
C GLN A 266 -1.06 -5.62 20.38
N LEU A 267 -1.53 -6.81 20.01
CA LEU A 267 -2.95 -7.12 19.95
C LEU A 267 -3.44 -7.37 21.37
N LYS A 268 -4.24 -6.44 21.90
CA LYS A 268 -4.75 -6.50 23.28
C LYS A 268 -6.05 -7.25 23.38
N GLU A 269 -6.98 -6.93 22.46
CA GLU A 269 -8.32 -7.48 22.48
C GLU A 269 -8.76 -7.80 21.05
N GLN A 270 -9.60 -8.79 20.92
CA GLN A 270 -10.28 -9.12 19.67
C GLN A 270 -11.65 -9.76 19.95
N GLY A 271 -12.63 -9.42 19.16
CA GLY A 271 -13.99 -9.95 19.27
C GLY A 271 -14.96 -9.20 18.36
N THR A 272 -16.23 -9.56 18.41
CA THR A 272 -17.32 -8.78 17.80
C THR A 272 -17.54 -7.50 18.59
N PHE A 273 -18.19 -6.51 17.97
CA PHE A 273 -18.53 -5.26 18.65
C PHE A 273 -19.27 -5.50 19.98
N LYS A 274 -20.21 -6.45 19.98
CA LYS A 274 -21.00 -6.78 21.16
C LYS A 274 -20.14 -7.39 22.30
N GLU A 275 -19.26 -8.33 21.97
CA GLU A 275 -18.38 -8.96 22.94
C GLU A 275 -17.43 -7.95 23.60
N LEU A 276 -16.85 -7.05 22.82
CA LEU A 276 -15.94 -6.03 23.34
C LEU A 276 -16.65 -4.97 24.21
N MET A 277 -17.89 -4.62 23.88
CA MET A 277 -18.70 -3.72 24.72
C MET A 277 -19.09 -4.36 26.07
N GLU A 278 -19.29 -5.69 26.13
CA GLU A 278 -19.58 -6.41 27.38
C GLU A 278 -18.35 -6.59 28.27
N MET A 279 -17.15 -6.48 27.71
CA MET A 279 -15.89 -6.64 28.45
C MET A 279 -15.40 -5.36 29.17
N ASP A 280 -16.16 -4.24 29.13
CA ASP A 280 -15.73 -2.90 29.61
C ASP A 280 -14.38 -2.44 28.99
N GLY A 281 -14.04 -2.93 27.82
CA GLY A 281 -12.71 -2.84 27.22
C GLY A 281 -12.49 -1.73 26.21
N LEU A 282 -13.48 -0.95 25.83
CA LEU A 282 -13.34 0.15 24.84
C LEU A 282 -14.12 1.38 25.25
#